data_c8b0486bb9d35aabbfe3d848a14442b6
#
_entry.id   c8b0486bb9d35aabbfe3d848a14442b6
#
_cell.length_a   1.000
_cell.length_b   1.000
_cell.length_c   1.000
_cell.angle_alpha   90.00
_cell.angle_beta   90.00
_cell.angle_gamma   90.00
#
_symmetry.space_group_name_H-M   'P 1'
#
loop_
_entity.id
_entity.type
_entity.pdbx_description
1 polymer ?
#
loop_
_entity_poly.entity_id
_entity_poly.type
_entity_poly.pdbx_seq_one_letter_code
_entity_poly.pdbx_strand_id
1 'polypeptide(L)'
;MLVGAARSEILPPNTVSTYGLTETCGGVVYDGVALSDVEVRLSNGRIHVRTPSMARSYRHGPLPLIDGWLDTGDLGTFVESPHDGSLAQGMLRVDGRSDDLIITGGNKVWPHIVEQRLREHPLVADVVVRGVPDTEWGAIVKAWIAPTSMDRPPTLDALRAHVKETLAAYCAPQRMTLVESIPRSALGKVLVSELPE
;
A
#
# COMPACT_ATOMS: atom_id res chain seq x y z
N MET A 1 9.17 -13.59 4.98
CA MET A 1 9.46 -12.17 4.63
C MET A 1 8.33 -11.67 3.73
N LEU A 2 7.46 -10.81 4.26
CA LEU A 2 6.37 -10.19 3.48
C LEU A 2 6.92 -8.91 2.85
N VAL A 3 7.20 -8.94 1.56
CA VAL A 3 7.67 -7.80 0.80
C VAL A 3 6.45 -7.11 0.16
N GLY A 4 6.18 -5.86 0.53
CA GLY A 4 5.26 -4.99 -0.20
C GLY A 4 3.77 -5.17 0.07
N ALA A 5 3.38 -5.81 1.17
CA ALA A 5 1.99 -5.87 1.60
C ALA A 5 1.74 -4.92 2.77
N ALA A 6 0.63 -4.20 2.74
CA ALA A 6 0.11 -3.55 3.92
C ALA A 6 -0.04 -4.58 5.05
N ARG A 7 0.32 -4.18 6.26
CA ARG A 7 0.34 -5.02 7.45
C ARG A 7 -1.04 -5.66 7.65
N SER A 8 -1.13 -7.00 7.61
CA SER A 8 -2.27 -7.72 8.16
C SER A 8 -2.27 -7.50 9.67
N GLU A 9 -3.40 -7.19 10.26
CA GLU A 9 -3.51 -6.97 11.71
C GLU A 9 -3.18 -8.22 12.55
N ILE A 10 -3.19 -9.40 11.94
CA ILE A 10 -2.85 -10.67 12.62
C ILE A 10 -1.63 -11.27 11.92
N LEU A 11 -0.45 -10.94 12.42
CA LEU A 11 0.78 -11.60 12.00
C LEU A 11 0.98 -12.89 12.86
N PRO A 12 1.50 -13.98 12.25
CA PRO A 12 1.90 -15.15 13.03
C PRO A 12 2.87 -14.76 14.15
N PRO A 13 2.85 -15.45 15.30
CA PRO A 13 3.84 -15.24 16.34
C PRO A 13 5.25 -15.44 15.77
N ASN A 14 6.21 -14.64 16.22
CA ASN A 14 7.59 -14.60 15.72
C ASN A 14 7.77 -14.00 14.30
N THR A 15 6.82 -13.23 13.80
CA THR A 15 6.98 -12.46 12.58
C THR A 15 7.61 -11.11 12.88
N VAL A 16 8.63 -10.74 12.13
CA VAL A 16 9.24 -9.40 12.16
C VAL A 16 8.89 -8.70 10.86
N SER A 17 8.28 -7.52 10.96
CA SER A 17 8.03 -6.68 9.80
C SER A 17 9.29 -5.93 9.42
N THR A 18 9.61 -5.86 8.12
CA THR A 18 10.78 -5.12 7.65
C THR A 18 10.36 -4.09 6.61
N TYR A 19 10.96 -2.91 6.68
CA TYR A 19 10.84 -1.89 5.65
C TYR A 19 12.22 -1.54 5.11
N GLY A 20 12.31 -1.44 3.80
CA GLY A 20 13.53 -1.10 3.08
C GLY A 20 13.31 -1.21 1.57
N LEU A 21 14.25 -0.72 0.80
CA LEU A 21 14.20 -0.63 -0.65
C LEU A 21 15.47 -1.24 -1.26
N THR A 22 15.46 -1.44 -2.57
CA THR A 22 16.68 -1.81 -3.32
C THR A 22 17.78 -0.76 -3.10
N GLU A 23 17.39 0.49 -3.03
CA GLU A 23 18.26 1.65 -2.80
C GLU A 23 18.91 1.66 -1.42
N THR A 24 18.32 0.99 -0.44
CA THR A 24 18.88 0.84 0.92
C THR A 24 19.62 -0.51 1.12
N CYS A 25 19.79 -1.30 0.04
CA CYS A 25 20.39 -2.63 0.05
C CYS A 25 19.70 -3.63 1.00
N GLY A 26 18.41 -3.42 1.29
CA GLY A 26 17.60 -4.30 2.15
C GLY A 26 16.80 -3.56 3.21
N GLY A 27 16.37 -4.31 4.24
CA GLY A 27 15.60 -3.75 5.34
C GLY A 27 16.43 -2.81 6.20
N VAL A 28 15.89 -1.65 6.51
CA VAL A 28 16.51 -0.62 7.36
C VAL A 28 15.65 -0.24 8.56
N VAL A 29 14.37 -0.64 8.56
CA VAL A 29 13.44 -0.48 9.69
C VAL A 29 12.82 -1.84 9.98
N TYR A 30 12.82 -2.25 11.24
CA TYR A 30 12.28 -3.53 11.71
C TYR A 30 11.25 -3.26 12.81
N ASP A 31 10.04 -3.82 12.63
CA ASP A 31 8.89 -3.56 13.52
C ASP A 31 8.66 -2.07 13.82
N GLY A 32 8.91 -1.22 12.82
CA GLY A 32 8.78 0.23 12.92
C GLY A 32 9.98 0.95 13.55
N VAL A 33 11.01 0.21 14.00
CA VAL A 33 12.22 0.79 14.60
C VAL A 33 13.35 0.82 13.57
N ALA A 34 13.92 1.98 13.32
CA ALA A 34 15.08 2.13 12.45
C ALA A 34 16.33 1.50 13.08
N LEU A 35 17.21 0.91 12.26
CA LEU A 35 18.52 0.46 12.72
C LEU A 35 19.35 1.66 13.21
N SER A 36 20.36 1.39 14.03
CA SER A 36 21.15 2.41 14.73
C SER A 36 21.78 3.48 13.81
N ASP A 37 22.16 3.09 12.61
CA ASP A 37 22.81 3.98 11.63
C ASP A 37 21.84 4.48 10.54
N VAL A 38 20.54 4.32 10.76
CA VAL A 38 19.48 4.70 9.83
C VAL A 38 18.72 5.89 10.39
N GLU A 39 18.66 6.93 9.60
CA GLU A 39 17.83 8.10 9.90
C GLU A 39 16.57 8.06 9.03
N VAL A 40 15.43 8.26 9.66
CA VAL A 40 14.13 8.36 9.00
C VAL A 40 13.50 9.70 9.35
N ARG A 41 12.99 10.41 8.34
CA ARG A 41 12.21 11.63 8.57
C ARG A 41 10.94 11.61 7.71
N LEU A 42 9.93 12.33 8.16
CA LEU A 42 8.70 12.56 7.41
C LEU A 42 8.64 14.01 6.94
N SER A 43 8.35 14.21 5.67
CA SER A 43 8.06 15.52 5.09
C SER A 43 6.73 15.44 4.36
N ASN A 44 5.71 16.15 4.83
CA ASN A 44 4.34 16.08 4.32
C ASN A 44 3.81 14.63 4.25
N GLY A 45 4.17 13.79 5.22
CA GLY A 45 3.83 12.37 5.27
C GLY A 45 4.69 11.46 4.38
N ARG A 46 5.57 12.00 3.54
CA ARG A 46 6.51 11.20 2.73
C ARG A 46 7.68 10.74 3.58
N ILE A 47 8.03 9.48 3.43
CA ILE A 47 9.16 8.87 4.13
C ILE A 47 10.46 9.19 3.38
N HIS A 48 11.40 9.79 4.09
CA HIS A 48 12.77 9.99 3.61
C HIS A 48 13.72 9.19 4.48
N VAL A 49 14.68 8.52 3.85
CA VAL A 49 15.69 7.68 4.52
C VAL A 49 17.10 8.16 4.20
N ARG A 50 17.97 8.13 5.20
CA ARG A 50 19.42 8.30 5.06
C ARG A 50 20.10 7.17 5.81
N THR A 51 21.02 6.44 5.17
CA THR A 51 21.69 5.28 5.73
C THR A 51 23.06 5.07 5.08
N PRO A 52 24.07 4.56 5.80
CA PRO A 52 25.34 4.16 5.21
C PRO A 52 25.23 3.04 4.18
N SER A 53 24.16 2.22 4.24
CA SER A 53 23.88 1.14 3.29
C SER A 53 23.22 1.61 2.00
N MET A 54 23.15 2.93 1.76
CA MET A 54 22.59 3.47 0.52
C MET A 54 23.37 2.97 -0.71
N ALA A 55 22.65 2.53 -1.75
CA ALA A 55 23.25 2.21 -3.03
C ALA A 55 23.97 3.44 -3.59
N ARG A 56 25.08 3.24 -4.29
CA ARG A 56 25.88 4.35 -4.87
C ARG A 56 25.20 4.99 -6.07
N SER A 57 24.54 4.18 -6.88
CA SER A 57 23.87 4.65 -8.09
C SER A 57 22.92 3.57 -8.62
N TYR A 58 21.99 3.98 -9.48
CA TYR A 58 21.34 3.05 -10.40
C TYR A 58 22.30 2.63 -11.52
N ARG A 59 21.90 1.60 -12.28
CA ARG A 59 22.66 1.15 -13.45
C ARG A 59 22.84 2.28 -14.51
N HIS A 60 21.89 3.18 -14.60
CA HIS A 60 21.82 4.21 -15.65
C HIS A 60 21.86 5.65 -15.10
N GLY A 61 22.32 5.83 -13.85
CA GLY A 61 22.45 7.18 -13.30
C GLY A 61 22.56 7.20 -11.78
N PRO A 62 22.77 8.38 -11.18
CA PRO A 62 22.86 8.53 -9.74
C PRO A 62 21.51 8.28 -9.05
N LEU A 63 21.55 8.00 -7.75
CA LEU A 63 20.35 8.04 -6.92
C LEU A 63 19.85 9.50 -6.81
N PRO A 64 18.53 9.72 -6.83
CA PRO A 64 17.93 11.05 -6.67
C PRO A 64 17.95 11.51 -5.21
N LEU A 65 19.15 11.71 -4.65
CA LEU A 65 19.31 12.16 -3.28
C LEU A 65 19.20 13.68 -3.20
N ILE A 66 18.50 14.18 -2.18
CA ILE A 66 18.45 15.60 -1.83
C ILE A 66 19.11 15.74 -0.45
N ASP A 67 20.26 16.41 -0.39
CA ASP A 67 21.06 16.57 0.84
C ASP A 67 21.38 15.23 1.54
N GLY A 68 21.63 14.20 0.76
CA GLY A 68 21.91 12.84 1.26
C GLY A 68 20.68 12.03 1.67
N TRP A 69 19.48 12.57 1.49
CA TRP A 69 18.21 11.88 1.77
C TRP A 69 17.59 11.31 0.51
N LEU A 70 17.14 10.06 0.60
CA LEU A 70 16.32 9.42 -0.41
C LEU A 70 14.84 9.67 -0.10
N ASP A 71 14.09 10.26 -1.02
CA ASP A 71 12.64 10.19 -1.02
C ASP A 71 12.21 8.78 -1.49
N THR A 72 11.63 8.01 -0.60
CA THR A 72 11.27 6.61 -0.90
C THR A 72 10.05 6.48 -1.81
N GLY A 73 9.27 7.54 -1.94
CA GLY A 73 7.96 7.51 -2.60
C GLY A 73 6.87 6.88 -1.74
N ASP A 74 7.18 6.48 -0.51
CA ASP A 74 6.23 5.93 0.43
C ASP A 74 5.71 7.00 1.39
N LEU A 75 4.48 6.82 1.87
CA LEU A 75 3.86 7.62 2.91
C LEU A 75 3.84 6.84 4.23
N GLY A 76 3.95 7.57 5.34
CA GLY A 76 3.91 6.96 6.65
C GLY A 76 3.68 7.97 7.77
N THR A 77 3.58 7.44 8.97
CA THR A 77 3.40 8.22 10.21
C THR A 77 4.29 7.63 11.30
N PHE A 78 4.71 8.46 12.25
CA PHE A 78 5.25 7.95 13.50
C PHE A 78 4.13 7.73 14.51
N VAL A 79 4.13 6.56 15.14
CA VAL A 79 3.17 6.17 16.18
C VAL A 79 3.92 5.92 17.48
N GLU A 80 3.26 6.08 18.61
CA GLU A 80 3.86 5.78 19.91
C GLU A 80 4.26 4.30 20.01
N SER A 81 5.41 4.06 20.65
CA SER A 81 5.85 2.69 20.91
C SER A 81 4.96 2.05 21.99
N PRO A 82 4.38 0.85 21.75
CA PRO A 82 3.56 0.18 22.75
C PRO A 82 4.35 -0.32 23.96
N HIS A 83 5.67 -0.30 23.93
CA HIS A 83 6.49 -0.98 24.94
C HIS A 83 7.16 -0.09 25.97
N ASP A 84 7.56 1.17 25.69
CA ASP A 84 8.25 1.97 26.73
C ASP A 84 8.34 3.49 26.48
N GLY A 85 7.84 4.02 25.41
CA GLY A 85 8.01 5.46 25.12
C GLY A 85 9.45 5.92 24.91
N SER A 86 10.42 5.00 24.85
CA SER A 86 11.87 5.32 24.80
C SER A 86 12.34 5.81 23.44
N LEU A 87 11.56 5.60 22.38
CA LEU A 87 11.91 6.07 21.04
C LEU A 87 11.52 7.53 20.88
N ALA A 88 12.50 8.40 20.81
CA ALA A 88 12.32 9.86 20.71
C ALA A 88 11.45 10.28 19.50
N GLN A 89 11.35 9.46 18.45
CA GLN A 89 10.55 9.71 17.25
C GLN A 89 9.33 8.78 17.12
N GLY A 90 9.14 7.79 18.02
CA GLY A 90 8.13 6.74 17.87
C GLY A 90 8.50 5.69 16.82
N MET A 91 7.56 4.80 16.53
CA MET A 91 7.70 3.72 15.53
C MET A 91 7.18 4.17 14.18
N LEU A 92 7.93 3.92 13.10
CA LEU A 92 7.48 4.18 11.74
C LEU A 92 6.37 3.19 11.35
N ARG A 93 5.21 3.72 11.01
CA ARG A 93 4.17 3.00 10.31
C ARG A 93 4.16 3.43 8.85
N VAL A 94 4.35 2.49 7.94
CA VAL A 94 4.26 2.72 6.50
C VAL A 94 2.81 2.58 6.07
N ASP A 95 2.25 3.62 5.47
CA ASP A 95 0.85 3.66 5.06
C ASP A 95 0.67 3.18 3.60
N GLY A 96 1.69 3.31 2.75
CA GLY A 96 1.71 2.82 1.37
C GLY A 96 2.44 3.75 0.41
N ARG A 97 2.38 3.44 -0.90
CA ARG A 97 2.99 4.27 -1.96
C ARG A 97 2.20 5.55 -2.19
N SER A 98 2.88 6.67 -2.30
CA SER A 98 2.22 7.94 -2.64
C SER A 98 1.50 7.89 -3.99
N ASP A 99 2.06 7.12 -4.95
CA ASP A 99 1.52 6.99 -6.29
C ASP A 99 0.28 6.08 -6.36
N ASP A 100 0.10 5.22 -5.36
CA ASP A 100 -1.08 4.35 -5.25
C ASP A 100 -2.26 5.05 -4.55
N LEU A 101 -2.01 6.17 -3.86
CA LEU A 101 -3.05 6.89 -3.13
C LEU A 101 -4.11 7.46 -4.10
N ILE A 102 -5.35 7.04 -3.91
CA ILE A 102 -6.49 7.56 -4.69
C ILE A 102 -6.99 8.83 -4.03
N ILE A 103 -7.09 9.92 -4.80
CA ILE A 103 -7.69 11.16 -4.34
C ILE A 103 -9.02 11.32 -5.07
N THR A 104 -10.12 11.07 -4.37
CA THR A 104 -11.48 11.14 -4.89
C THR A 104 -12.26 12.22 -4.19
N GLY A 105 -12.67 13.27 -4.91
CA GLY A 105 -13.40 14.41 -4.31
C GLY A 105 -12.67 15.03 -3.12
N GLY A 106 -11.33 15.09 -3.14
CA GLY A 106 -10.50 15.60 -2.05
C GLY A 106 -10.25 14.60 -0.91
N ASN A 107 -10.91 13.44 -0.91
CA ASN A 107 -10.69 12.39 0.10
C ASN A 107 -9.57 11.46 -0.33
N LYS A 108 -8.79 11.02 0.65
CA LYS A 108 -7.68 10.09 0.47
C LYS A 108 -8.15 8.65 0.70
N VAL A 109 -8.00 7.79 -0.28
CA VAL A 109 -8.37 6.37 -0.21
C VAL A 109 -7.14 5.51 -0.47
N TRP A 110 -6.82 4.65 0.48
CA TRP A 110 -5.77 3.66 0.33
C TRP A 110 -6.33 2.40 -0.33
N PRO A 111 -5.88 2.03 -1.54
CA PRO A 111 -6.38 0.86 -2.26
C PRO A 111 -6.36 -0.41 -1.44
N HIS A 112 -5.25 -0.67 -0.74
CA HIS A 112 -5.06 -1.90 0.03
C HIS A 112 -6.08 -2.07 1.17
N ILE A 113 -6.55 -0.98 1.79
CA ILE A 113 -7.60 -1.03 2.83
C ILE A 113 -8.93 -1.47 2.20
N VAL A 114 -9.25 -0.92 1.03
CA VAL A 114 -10.45 -1.31 0.29
C VAL A 114 -10.35 -2.75 -0.21
N GLU A 115 -9.18 -3.14 -0.75
CA GLU A 115 -8.91 -4.52 -1.17
C GLU A 115 -9.05 -5.51 -0.03
N GLN A 116 -8.51 -5.20 1.16
CA GLN A 116 -8.63 -6.04 2.34
C GLN A 116 -10.10 -6.26 2.69
N ARG A 117 -10.88 -5.18 2.74
CA ARG A 117 -12.31 -5.27 3.05
C ARG A 117 -13.08 -6.06 1.98
N LEU A 118 -12.77 -5.85 0.71
CA LEU A 118 -13.42 -6.59 -0.39
C LEU A 118 -13.09 -8.09 -0.38
N ARG A 119 -11.87 -8.50 0.03
CA ARG A 119 -11.49 -9.92 0.18
C ARG A 119 -12.29 -10.65 1.26
N GLU A 120 -12.85 -9.95 2.23
CA GLU A 120 -13.72 -10.56 3.26
C GLU A 120 -15.12 -10.92 2.71
N HIS A 121 -15.49 -10.42 1.52
CA HIS A 121 -16.77 -10.72 0.91
C HIS A 121 -16.77 -12.15 0.35
N PRO A 122 -17.76 -13.02 0.67
CA PRO A 122 -17.75 -14.46 0.35
C PRO A 122 -17.71 -14.79 -1.13
N LEU A 123 -18.10 -13.87 -2.00
CA LEU A 123 -18.09 -14.05 -3.45
C LEU A 123 -16.83 -13.48 -4.12
N VAL A 124 -15.83 -13.01 -3.37
CA VAL A 124 -14.59 -12.46 -3.91
C VAL A 124 -13.45 -13.43 -3.62
N ALA A 125 -12.80 -13.94 -4.66
CA ALA A 125 -11.61 -14.78 -4.57
C ALA A 125 -10.33 -13.93 -4.55
N ASP A 126 -10.24 -12.92 -5.42
CA ASP A 126 -9.14 -11.95 -5.43
C ASP A 126 -9.64 -10.60 -5.94
N VAL A 127 -8.92 -9.54 -5.58
CA VAL A 127 -9.29 -8.17 -5.92
C VAL A 127 -8.08 -7.27 -6.05
N VAL A 128 -8.18 -6.32 -6.96
CA VAL A 128 -7.27 -5.17 -7.09
C VAL A 128 -8.10 -3.90 -7.17
N VAL A 129 -7.67 -2.89 -6.43
CA VAL A 129 -8.29 -1.58 -6.41
C VAL A 129 -7.31 -0.52 -6.91
N ARG A 130 -7.76 0.37 -7.80
CA ARG A 130 -6.99 1.50 -8.31
C ARG A 130 -7.87 2.73 -8.47
N GLY A 131 -7.23 3.89 -8.44
CA GLY A 131 -7.83 5.11 -8.93
C GLY A 131 -7.85 5.13 -10.45
N VAL A 132 -9.00 5.43 -11.03
CA VAL A 132 -9.11 5.73 -12.46
C VAL A 132 -9.53 7.17 -12.65
N PRO A 133 -9.01 7.88 -13.66
CA PRO A 133 -9.35 9.28 -13.90
C PRO A 133 -10.86 9.50 -14.02
N ASP A 134 -11.35 10.58 -13.43
CA ASP A 134 -12.74 11.01 -13.49
C ASP A 134 -12.81 12.54 -13.56
N THR A 135 -13.69 13.07 -14.39
CA THR A 135 -13.78 14.51 -14.64
C THR A 135 -14.41 15.30 -13.51
N GLU A 136 -15.25 14.67 -12.69
CA GLU A 136 -15.95 15.31 -11.57
C GLU A 136 -15.14 15.15 -10.26
N TRP A 137 -14.61 13.95 -10.02
CA TRP A 137 -13.98 13.57 -8.76
C TRP A 137 -12.45 13.60 -8.79
N GLY A 138 -11.83 13.91 -9.96
CA GLY A 138 -10.39 13.78 -10.21
C GLY A 138 -9.98 12.33 -10.42
N ALA A 139 -10.31 11.46 -9.47
CA ALA A 139 -10.23 10.01 -9.62
C ALA A 139 -11.40 9.33 -8.90
N ILE A 140 -11.80 8.17 -9.38
CA ILE A 140 -12.77 7.29 -8.72
C ILE A 140 -12.13 5.95 -8.37
N VAL A 141 -12.67 5.32 -7.35
CA VAL A 141 -12.24 3.99 -6.91
C VAL A 141 -12.81 2.95 -7.87
N LYS A 142 -11.95 2.22 -8.58
CA LYS A 142 -12.32 1.09 -9.44
C LYS A 142 -11.76 -0.20 -8.86
N ALA A 143 -12.57 -1.26 -8.86
CA ALA A 143 -12.18 -2.60 -8.42
C ALA A 143 -12.20 -3.57 -9.60
N TRP A 144 -11.15 -4.37 -9.73
CA TRP A 144 -11.14 -5.58 -10.56
C TRP A 144 -11.34 -6.76 -9.64
N ILE A 145 -12.36 -7.54 -9.88
CA ILE A 145 -12.80 -8.63 -9.02
C ILE A 145 -12.68 -9.96 -9.75
N ALA A 146 -11.88 -10.86 -9.19
CA ALA A 146 -11.96 -12.27 -9.51
C ALA A 146 -12.96 -12.91 -8.54
N PRO A 147 -14.18 -13.30 -9.00
CA PRO A 147 -15.18 -13.87 -8.11
C PRO A 147 -14.85 -15.33 -7.76
N THR A 148 -15.41 -15.84 -6.68
CA THR A 148 -15.32 -17.28 -6.33
C THR A 148 -16.02 -18.18 -7.36
N SER A 149 -16.98 -17.64 -8.12
CA SER A 149 -17.63 -18.30 -9.26
C SER A 149 -18.09 -17.24 -10.26
N MET A 150 -17.77 -17.45 -11.54
CA MET A 150 -18.24 -16.58 -12.65
C MET A 150 -19.73 -16.73 -12.92
N ASP A 151 -20.35 -17.85 -12.54
CA ASP A 151 -21.80 -18.06 -12.71
C ASP A 151 -22.63 -17.23 -11.71
N ARG A 152 -22.02 -16.85 -10.59
CA ARG A 152 -22.68 -16.07 -9.50
C ARG A 152 -21.74 -14.99 -8.98
N PRO A 153 -21.34 -14.02 -9.79
CA PRO A 153 -20.43 -12.97 -9.34
C PRO A 153 -21.13 -11.99 -8.39
N PRO A 154 -20.39 -11.29 -7.54
CA PRO A 154 -20.96 -10.23 -6.74
C PRO A 154 -21.43 -9.07 -7.64
N THR A 155 -22.46 -8.36 -7.20
CA THR A 155 -22.87 -7.11 -7.84
C THR A 155 -22.08 -5.94 -7.28
N LEU A 156 -21.94 -4.87 -8.07
CA LEU A 156 -21.30 -3.63 -7.60
C LEU A 156 -21.99 -3.11 -6.34
N ASP A 157 -23.32 -3.12 -6.28
CA ASP A 157 -24.08 -2.63 -5.12
C ASP A 157 -23.84 -3.47 -3.86
N ALA A 158 -23.72 -4.79 -3.99
CA ALA A 158 -23.37 -5.67 -2.87
C ALA A 158 -21.97 -5.35 -2.32
N LEU A 159 -20.97 -5.19 -3.20
CA LEU A 159 -19.62 -4.82 -2.79
C LEU A 159 -19.55 -3.43 -2.17
N ARG A 160 -20.30 -2.46 -2.71
CA ARG A 160 -20.42 -1.11 -2.13
C ARG A 160 -21.05 -1.16 -0.74
N ALA A 161 -22.12 -1.91 -0.55
CA ALA A 161 -22.75 -2.10 0.76
C ALA A 161 -21.76 -2.70 1.75
N HIS A 162 -21.06 -3.77 1.36
CA HIS A 162 -20.07 -4.44 2.18
C HIS A 162 -18.93 -3.52 2.62
N VAL A 163 -18.39 -2.70 1.72
CA VAL A 163 -17.34 -1.72 2.06
C VAL A 163 -17.85 -0.67 3.03
N LYS A 164 -19.07 -0.17 2.84
CA LYS A 164 -19.67 0.88 3.68
C LYS A 164 -20.03 0.43 5.10
N GLU A 165 -20.06 -0.85 5.39
CA GLU A 165 -20.28 -1.36 6.74
C GLU A 165 -19.18 -0.94 7.72
N THR A 166 -17.93 -0.82 7.22
CA THR A 166 -16.75 -0.54 8.07
C THR A 166 -15.92 0.64 7.60
N LEU A 167 -16.02 1.04 6.33
CA LEU A 167 -15.25 2.13 5.74
C LEU A 167 -16.16 3.28 5.32
N ALA A 168 -15.56 4.47 5.19
CA ALA A 168 -16.28 5.64 4.71
C ALA A 168 -16.84 5.45 3.30
N ALA A 169 -17.97 6.06 3.00
CA ALA A 169 -18.71 5.87 1.74
C ALA A 169 -17.88 6.18 0.48
N TYR A 170 -16.93 7.10 0.56
CA TYR A 170 -16.04 7.45 -0.53
C TYR A 170 -14.98 6.36 -0.85
N CYS A 171 -14.78 5.38 0.06
CA CYS A 171 -13.94 4.22 -0.18
C CYS A 171 -14.62 3.16 -1.05
N ALA A 172 -15.96 3.19 -1.14
CA ALA A 172 -16.71 2.19 -1.89
C ALA A 172 -16.45 2.33 -3.41
N PRO A 173 -16.17 1.22 -4.13
CA PRO A 173 -15.92 1.26 -5.56
C PRO A 173 -17.08 1.93 -6.34
N GLN A 174 -16.76 2.86 -7.22
CA GLN A 174 -17.72 3.45 -8.15
C GLN A 174 -17.83 2.64 -9.45
N ARG A 175 -16.77 1.90 -9.80
CA ARG A 175 -16.76 1.01 -10.97
C ARG A 175 -16.17 -0.35 -10.59
N MET A 176 -16.62 -1.37 -11.30
CA MET A 176 -16.15 -2.73 -11.13
C MET A 176 -15.98 -3.39 -12.49
N THR A 177 -14.91 -4.16 -12.64
CA THR A 177 -14.68 -5.06 -13.77
C THR A 177 -14.50 -6.48 -13.23
N LEU A 178 -15.26 -7.44 -13.75
CA LEU A 178 -15.08 -8.86 -13.43
C LEU A 178 -13.96 -9.43 -14.31
N VAL A 179 -13.09 -10.21 -13.69
CA VAL A 179 -11.98 -10.91 -14.35
C VAL A 179 -11.94 -12.36 -13.90
N GLU A 180 -11.44 -13.26 -14.73
CA GLU A 180 -11.25 -14.67 -14.33
C GLU A 180 -10.17 -14.81 -13.25
N SER A 181 -9.10 -14.02 -13.38
CA SER A 181 -8.00 -13.95 -12.40
C SER A 181 -7.32 -12.59 -12.46
N ILE A 182 -6.69 -12.19 -11.36
CA ILE A 182 -5.84 -11.01 -11.31
C ILE A 182 -4.46 -11.35 -11.88
N PRO A 183 -4.00 -10.68 -12.96
CA PRO A 183 -2.69 -10.94 -13.55
C PRO A 183 -1.58 -10.56 -12.57
N ARG A 184 -0.64 -11.50 -12.35
CA ARG A 184 0.48 -11.33 -11.43
C ARG A 184 1.78 -11.82 -12.02
N SER A 185 2.86 -11.14 -11.71
CA SER A 185 4.22 -11.60 -12.02
C SER A 185 4.58 -12.87 -11.23
N ALA A 186 5.67 -13.55 -11.61
CA ALA A 186 6.21 -14.70 -10.88
C ALA A 186 6.53 -14.38 -9.39
N LEU A 187 6.73 -13.11 -9.04
CA LEU A 187 6.95 -12.63 -7.67
C LEU A 187 5.66 -12.20 -6.96
N GLY A 188 4.48 -12.44 -7.55
CA GLY A 188 3.18 -12.11 -6.97
C GLY A 188 2.73 -10.65 -7.13
N LYS A 189 3.52 -9.78 -7.79
CA LYS A 189 3.11 -8.39 -8.05
C LYS A 189 2.02 -8.35 -9.12
N VAL A 190 0.99 -7.54 -8.89
CA VAL A 190 -0.06 -7.28 -9.87
C VAL A 190 0.52 -6.60 -11.11
N LEU A 191 0.21 -7.14 -12.28
CA LEU A 191 0.57 -6.57 -13.59
C LEU A 191 -0.55 -5.63 -14.04
N VAL A 192 -0.46 -4.37 -13.59
CA VAL A 192 -1.52 -3.37 -13.81
C VAL A 192 -1.80 -3.14 -15.29
N SER A 193 -0.77 -3.22 -16.15
CA SER A 193 -0.90 -3.07 -17.61
C SER A 193 -1.69 -4.18 -18.29
N GLU A 194 -1.93 -5.30 -17.61
CA GLU A 194 -2.69 -6.44 -18.12
C GLU A 194 -4.14 -6.45 -17.59
N LEU A 195 -4.50 -5.51 -16.73
CA LEU A 195 -5.88 -5.38 -16.26
C LEU A 195 -6.76 -4.80 -17.38
N PRO A 196 -7.93 -5.40 -17.67
CA PRO A 196 -8.86 -4.86 -18.67
C PRO A 196 -9.43 -3.51 -18.23
N GLU A 197 -9.79 -2.68 -19.22
CA GLU A 197 -10.40 -1.36 -18.97
C GLU A 197 -11.77 -1.44 -18.26
#